data_6ec818dcca7137faa9598b6c963afb4e
#
_entry.id   6ec818dcca7137faa9598b6c963afb4e
#
_cell.length_a   1.000
_cell.length_b   1.000
_cell.length_c   1.000
_cell.angle_alpha   90.00
_cell.angle_beta   90.00
_cell.angle_gamma   90.00
#
_symmetry.space_group_name_H-M   'P 1'
#
loop_
_entity.id
_entity.type
_entity.pdbx_description
1 polymer ?
#
loop_
_entity_poly.entity_id
_entity_poly.type
_entity_poly.pdbx_seq_one_letter_code
_entity_poly.pdbx_strand_id
1 'polypeptide(L)'
;MLTLEHDSGTGQLARAFADADARLKSLEQRIDQGEKLPLADTVDQAIVLVRDLITACIAEEGGKTIPESTADLLEAFKALVKGEPSWHAIRDNCRELVYYRNCINMDRPDALPRVPEKMAVRTARHVYLYVRTRCVREGRLQA
;
A
#
# COMPACT_ATOMS: atom_id res chain seq x y z
N MET A 1 -24.96 -20.23 -0.08
CA MET A 1 -25.05 -19.59 -1.40
C MET A 1 -25.09 -18.08 -1.30
N LEU A 2 -25.99 -17.59 -0.48
CA LEU A 2 -26.05 -16.13 -0.24
C LEU A 2 -24.79 -15.58 0.42
N THR A 3 -24.11 -16.40 1.20
CA THR A 3 -22.88 -16.00 1.87
C THR A 3 -21.75 -15.68 0.90
N LEU A 4 -21.69 -16.33 -0.26
CA LEU A 4 -20.64 -16.08 -1.24
C LEU A 4 -20.70 -14.65 -1.82
N GLU A 5 -21.92 -14.20 -2.15
CA GLU A 5 -22.09 -12.83 -2.66
C GLU A 5 -21.88 -11.80 -1.56
N HIS A 6 -22.38 -12.10 -0.37
CA HIS A 6 -22.27 -11.19 0.78
C HIS A 6 -20.82 -11.04 1.23
N ASP A 7 -20.04 -12.13 1.18
CA ASP A 7 -18.67 -12.15 1.67
C ASP A 7 -17.64 -11.66 0.63
N SER A 8 -18.03 -11.52 -0.65
CA SER A 8 -17.06 -11.27 -1.71
C SER A 8 -16.23 -10.01 -1.48
N GLY A 9 -16.86 -8.89 -1.08
CA GLY A 9 -16.16 -7.64 -0.81
C GLY A 9 -15.27 -7.75 0.42
N THR A 10 -15.82 -8.23 1.53
CA THR A 10 -15.09 -8.40 2.78
C THR A 10 -14.00 -9.46 2.64
N GLY A 11 -14.30 -10.57 1.97
CA GLY A 11 -13.34 -11.62 1.72
C GLY A 11 -12.18 -11.15 0.84
N GLN A 12 -12.47 -10.33 -0.16
CA GLN A 12 -11.43 -9.76 -1.02
C GLN A 12 -10.55 -8.79 -0.25
N LEU A 13 -11.12 -7.97 0.63
CA LEU A 13 -10.35 -7.05 1.45
C LEU A 13 -9.43 -7.83 2.40
N ALA A 14 -9.95 -8.86 3.07
CA ALA A 14 -9.14 -9.69 3.95
C ALA A 14 -7.98 -10.36 3.20
N ARG A 15 -8.23 -10.85 1.99
CA ARG A 15 -7.19 -11.45 1.15
C ARG A 15 -6.13 -10.44 0.74
N ALA A 16 -6.56 -9.21 0.41
CA ALA A 16 -5.64 -8.14 0.05
C ALA A 16 -4.69 -7.83 1.21
N PHE A 17 -5.21 -7.76 2.43
CA PHE A 17 -4.38 -7.54 3.62
C PHE A 17 -3.46 -8.72 3.90
N ALA A 18 -3.95 -9.94 3.78
CA ALA A 18 -3.12 -11.12 3.99
C ALA A 18 -1.99 -11.19 2.98
N ASP A 19 -2.26 -10.90 1.71
CA ASP A 19 -1.27 -10.89 0.65
C ASP A 19 -0.21 -9.80 0.90
N ALA A 20 -0.66 -8.59 1.24
CA ALA A 20 0.25 -7.48 1.53
C ALA A 20 1.15 -7.80 2.72
N ASP A 21 0.58 -8.37 3.79
CA ASP A 21 1.35 -8.75 4.97
C ASP A 21 2.41 -9.80 4.64
N ALA A 22 2.06 -10.81 3.84
CA ALA A 22 2.99 -11.86 3.44
C ALA A 22 4.17 -11.29 2.64
N ARG A 23 3.88 -10.38 1.70
CA ARG A 23 4.92 -9.72 0.90
C ARG A 23 5.83 -8.87 1.79
N LEU A 24 5.24 -8.09 2.71
CA LEU A 24 6.02 -7.25 3.61
C LEU A 24 6.89 -8.09 4.53
N LYS A 25 6.35 -9.17 5.09
CA LYS A 25 7.12 -10.07 5.94
C LYS A 25 8.32 -10.66 5.21
N SER A 26 8.13 -11.05 3.94
CA SER A 26 9.22 -11.57 3.13
C SER A 26 10.35 -10.54 2.99
N LEU A 27 10.00 -9.30 2.65
CA LEU A 27 10.99 -8.23 2.50
C LEU A 27 11.66 -7.90 3.84
N GLU A 28 10.87 -7.84 4.91
CA GLU A 28 11.38 -7.55 6.25
C GLU A 28 12.34 -8.62 6.74
N GLN A 29 12.04 -9.88 6.51
CA GLN A 29 12.91 -10.99 6.89
C GLN A 29 14.25 -10.94 6.14
N ARG A 30 14.21 -10.62 4.85
CA ARG A 30 15.44 -10.52 4.06
C ARG A 30 16.31 -9.38 4.57
N ILE A 31 15.72 -8.24 4.93
CA ILE A 31 16.43 -7.12 5.53
C ILE A 31 17.04 -7.53 6.87
N ASP A 32 16.25 -8.20 7.73
CA ASP A 32 16.70 -8.62 9.06
C ASP A 32 17.84 -9.64 8.98
N GLN A 33 17.89 -10.42 7.92
CA GLN A 33 18.99 -11.36 7.66
C GLN A 33 20.24 -10.68 7.09
N GLY A 34 20.20 -9.37 6.94
CA GLY A 34 21.35 -8.61 6.42
C GLY A 34 21.44 -8.57 4.91
N GLU A 35 20.42 -9.05 4.21
CA GLU A 35 20.41 -9.01 2.74
C GLU A 35 20.21 -7.58 2.26
N LYS A 36 20.99 -7.16 1.26
CA LYS A 36 20.79 -5.88 0.61
C LYS A 36 19.82 -6.07 -0.55
N LEU A 37 18.61 -5.52 -0.39
CA LEU A 37 17.56 -5.65 -1.41
C LEU A 37 17.88 -4.78 -2.64
N PRO A 38 17.48 -5.21 -3.85
CA PRO A 38 17.59 -4.38 -5.05
C PRO A 38 16.72 -3.11 -4.87
N LEU A 39 17.34 -1.95 -5.07
CA LEU A 39 16.67 -0.69 -4.78
C LEU A 39 15.41 -0.45 -5.62
N ALA A 40 15.55 -0.45 -6.94
CA ALA A 40 14.43 -0.13 -7.83
C ALA A 40 13.28 -1.13 -7.66
N ASP A 41 13.60 -2.42 -7.63
CA ASP A 41 12.62 -3.48 -7.49
C ASP A 41 11.87 -3.39 -6.15
N THR A 42 12.59 -3.11 -5.07
CA THR A 42 12.00 -2.99 -3.74
C THR A 42 11.04 -1.81 -3.65
N VAL A 43 11.44 -0.67 -4.21
CA VAL A 43 10.58 0.52 -4.23
C VAL A 43 9.31 0.25 -5.06
N ASP A 44 9.46 -0.40 -6.22
CA ASP A 44 8.33 -0.76 -7.04
C ASP A 44 7.38 -1.72 -6.33
N GLN A 45 7.91 -2.73 -5.63
CA GLN A 45 7.09 -3.65 -4.85
C GLN A 45 6.32 -2.92 -3.75
N ALA A 46 6.97 -1.98 -3.05
CA ALA A 46 6.31 -1.19 -2.01
C ALA A 46 5.16 -0.36 -2.60
N ILE A 47 5.38 0.28 -3.74
CA ILE A 47 4.36 1.09 -4.42
C ILE A 47 3.17 0.21 -4.84
N VAL A 48 3.43 -0.92 -5.48
CA VAL A 48 2.38 -1.83 -5.95
C VAL A 48 1.57 -2.35 -4.77
N LEU A 49 2.24 -2.74 -3.70
CA LEU A 49 1.60 -3.25 -2.50
C LEU A 49 0.64 -2.23 -1.88
N VAL A 50 1.10 -1.00 -1.72
CA VAL A 50 0.27 0.08 -1.14
C VAL A 50 -0.89 0.41 -2.08
N ARG A 51 -0.64 0.49 -3.40
CA ARG A 51 -1.69 0.73 -4.39
C ARG A 51 -2.75 -0.36 -4.34
N ASP A 52 -2.35 -1.62 -4.24
CA ASP A 52 -3.29 -2.74 -4.20
C ASP A 52 -4.16 -2.68 -2.94
N LEU A 53 -3.59 -2.33 -1.78
CA LEU A 53 -4.37 -2.14 -0.56
C LEU A 53 -5.40 -1.02 -0.70
N ILE A 54 -4.98 0.11 -1.23
CA ILE A 54 -5.87 1.26 -1.45
C ILE A 54 -7.00 0.88 -2.39
N THR A 55 -6.69 0.22 -3.50
CA THR A 55 -7.68 -0.21 -4.49
C THR A 55 -8.69 -1.19 -3.86
N ALA A 56 -8.21 -2.12 -3.04
CA ALA A 56 -9.08 -3.07 -2.35
C ALA A 56 -10.03 -2.36 -1.39
N CYS A 57 -9.54 -1.34 -0.67
CA CYS A 57 -10.38 -0.54 0.23
C CYS A 57 -11.48 0.20 -0.54
N ILE A 58 -11.12 0.80 -1.68
CA ILE A 58 -12.08 1.51 -2.53
C ILE A 58 -13.15 0.54 -3.05
N ALA A 59 -12.74 -0.62 -3.51
CA ALA A 59 -13.65 -1.62 -4.05
C ALA A 59 -14.61 -2.16 -2.99
N GLU A 60 -14.12 -2.40 -1.78
CA GLU A 60 -14.94 -2.92 -0.68
C GLU A 60 -15.96 -1.88 -0.21
N GLU A 61 -15.56 -0.62 -0.15
CA GLU A 61 -16.44 0.46 0.31
C GLU A 61 -17.62 0.66 -0.63
N GLY A 62 -17.42 0.56 -1.94
CA GLY A 62 -18.43 0.86 -2.93
C GLY A 62 -18.67 2.37 -3.06
N GLY A 63 -19.39 2.79 -4.06
CA GLY A 63 -19.76 4.20 -4.25
C GLY A 63 -18.67 5.09 -4.83
N LYS A 64 -17.44 4.62 -4.91
CA LYS A 64 -16.34 5.35 -5.56
C LYS A 64 -15.91 4.62 -6.82
N THR A 65 -15.39 5.37 -7.78
CA THR A 65 -14.83 4.77 -8.99
C THR A 65 -13.54 4.04 -8.64
N ILE A 66 -13.47 2.76 -9.01
CA ILE A 66 -12.26 1.97 -8.79
C ILE A 66 -11.20 2.44 -9.77
N PRO A 67 -9.97 2.76 -9.29
CA PRO A 67 -8.89 3.16 -10.19
C PRO A 67 -8.58 2.08 -11.21
N GLU A 68 -8.17 2.49 -12.41
CA GLU A 68 -7.74 1.56 -13.43
C GLU A 68 -6.50 0.79 -12.95
N SER A 69 -6.32 -0.42 -13.47
CA SER A 69 -5.18 -1.26 -13.09
C SER A 69 -3.83 -0.61 -13.42
N THR A 70 -3.81 0.32 -14.37
CA THR A 70 -2.62 1.08 -14.77
C THR A 70 -2.43 2.36 -13.99
N ALA A 71 -3.39 2.72 -13.12
CA ALA A 71 -3.32 3.94 -12.32
C ALA A 71 -2.09 3.90 -11.41
N ASP A 72 -1.41 5.02 -11.27
CA ASP A 72 -0.29 5.10 -10.35
C ASP A 72 -0.78 5.26 -8.90
N LEU A 73 0.16 5.18 -7.96
CA LEU A 73 -0.17 5.23 -6.53
C LEU A 73 -0.89 6.53 -6.15
N LEU A 74 -0.46 7.67 -6.68
CA LEU A 74 -1.08 8.95 -6.32
C LEU A 74 -2.48 9.10 -6.88
N GLU A 75 -2.74 8.55 -8.06
CA GLU A 75 -4.10 8.49 -8.61
C GLU A 75 -5.01 7.63 -7.75
N ALA A 76 -4.54 6.47 -7.33
CA ALA A 76 -5.28 5.59 -6.43
C ALA A 76 -5.57 6.29 -5.10
N PHE A 77 -4.57 7.00 -4.55
CA PHE A 77 -4.73 7.75 -3.32
C PHE A 77 -5.80 8.85 -3.46
N LYS A 78 -5.78 9.59 -4.56
CA LYS A 78 -6.80 10.62 -4.81
C LYS A 78 -8.20 10.04 -4.82
N ALA A 79 -8.37 8.86 -5.43
CA ALA A 79 -9.67 8.18 -5.44
C ALA A 79 -10.11 7.79 -4.03
N LEU A 80 -9.17 7.31 -3.21
CA LEU A 80 -9.46 6.93 -1.83
C LEU A 80 -9.92 8.11 -0.99
N VAL A 81 -9.25 9.24 -1.13
CA VAL A 81 -9.47 10.41 -0.27
C VAL A 81 -10.72 11.20 -0.66
N LYS A 82 -11.24 10.97 -1.86
CA LYS A 82 -12.37 11.73 -2.37
C LYS A 82 -13.59 11.59 -1.45
N GLY A 83 -14.01 12.69 -0.87
CA GLY A 83 -15.12 12.71 0.08
C GLY A 83 -14.76 12.28 1.49
N GLU A 84 -13.51 11.85 1.73
CA GLU A 84 -13.07 11.39 3.04
C GLU A 84 -11.67 11.95 3.35
N PRO A 85 -11.60 13.24 3.75
CA PRO A 85 -10.30 13.90 3.95
C PRO A 85 -9.41 13.26 5.01
N SER A 86 -9.98 12.47 5.93
CA SER A 86 -9.19 11.81 6.97
C SER A 86 -8.15 10.84 6.40
N TRP A 87 -8.31 10.36 5.17
CA TRP A 87 -7.31 9.54 4.51
C TRP A 87 -6.01 10.29 4.20
N HIS A 88 -6.01 11.62 4.33
CA HIS A 88 -4.77 12.39 4.19
C HIS A 88 -3.69 11.97 5.18
N ALA A 89 -4.03 11.21 6.21
CA ALA A 89 -3.06 10.70 7.18
C ALA A 89 -1.94 9.88 6.52
N ILE A 90 -2.21 9.24 5.37
CA ILE A 90 -1.19 8.47 4.66
C ILE A 90 -0.67 9.15 3.40
N ARG A 91 -1.04 10.42 3.18
CA ARG A 91 -0.64 11.16 1.98
C ARG A 91 0.88 11.23 1.83
N ASP A 92 1.56 11.63 2.90
CA ASP A 92 3.00 11.83 2.85
C ASP A 92 3.74 10.51 2.65
N ASN A 93 3.21 9.42 3.17
CA ASN A 93 3.77 8.08 2.95
C ASN A 93 3.71 7.70 1.47
N CYS A 94 2.56 7.93 0.83
CA CYS A 94 2.41 7.64 -0.59
C CYS A 94 3.33 8.51 -1.43
N ARG A 95 3.42 9.80 -1.11
CA ARG A 95 4.30 10.74 -1.80
C ARG A 95 5.77 10.36 -1.63
N GLU A 96 6.15 9.90 -0.46
CA GLU A 96 7.52 9.47 -0.20
C GLU A 96 7.93 8.32 -1.11
N LEU A 97 7.08 7.31 -1.25
CA LEU A 97 7.36 6.18 -2.13
C LEU A 97 7.49 6.62 -3.59
N VAL A 98 6.62 7.49 -4.05
CA VAL A 98 6.66 8.02 -5.41
C VAL A 98 7.93 8.89 -5.61
N TYR A 99 8.30 9.65 -4.59
CA TYR A 99 9.52 10.45 -4.60
C TYR A 99 10.76 9.54 -4.80
N TYR A 100 10.82 8.43 -4.08
CA TYR A 100 11.93 7.48 -4.24
C TYR A 100 12.01 6.95 -5.67
N ARG A 101 10.85 6.54 -6.23
CA ARG A 101 10.80 6.06 -7.61
C ARG A 101 11.28 7.13 -8.57
N ASN A 102 10.86 8.38 -8.38
CA ASN A 102 11.26 9.48 -9.25
C ASN A 102 12.77 9.73 -9.18
N CYS A 103 13.35 9.68 -7.97
CA CYS A 103 14.79 9.82 -7.81
C CYS A 103 15.57 8.71 -8.54
N ILE A 104 15.06 7.49 -8.47
CA ILE A 104 15.67 6.35 -9.17
C ILE A 104 15.57 6.57 -10.68
N ASN A 105 14.41 6.95 -11.19
CA ASN A 105 14.18 7.14 -12.61
C ASN A 105 14.98 8.31 -13.18
N MET A 106 15.28 9.32 -12.36
CA MET A 106 16.05 10.49 -12.75
C MET A 106 17.54 10.34 -12.44
N ASP A 107 17.95 9.17 -11.97
CA ASP A 107 19.33 8.87 -11.58
C ASP A 107 19.86 9.90 -10.59
N ARG A 108 19.10 10.12 -9.52
CA ARG A 108 19.44 11.05 -8.44
C ARG A 108 19.57 10.32 -7.09
N PRO A 109 20.56 9.41 -6.95
CA PRO A 109 20.74 8.68 -5.69
C PRO A 109 21.11 9.60 -4.53
N ASP A 110 21.69 10.75 -4.82
CA ASP A 110 22.05 11.78 -3.82
C ASP A 110 20.82 12.35 -3.10
N ALA A 111 19.65 12.28 -3.71
CA ALA A 111 18.40 12.79 -3.14
C ALA A 111 17.64 11.74 -2.32
N LEU A 112 18.14 10.51 -2.26
CA LEU A 112 17.53 9.42 -1.49
C LEU A 112 18.07 9.40 -0.06
N PRO A 113 17.29 8.89 0.91
CA PRO A 113 17.79 8.70 2.26
C PRO A 113 18.83 7.57 2.31
N ARG A 114 19.43 7.39 3.47
CA ARG A 114 20.32 6.25 3.71
C ARG A 114 19.47 4.98 3.70
N VAL A 115 19.95 3.93 3.03
CA VAL A 115 19.26 2.65 2.91
C VAL A 115 17.81 2.85 2.45
N PRO A 116 17.60 3.41 1.26
CA PRO A 116 16.25 3.76 0.80
C PRO A 116 15.35 2.55 0.62
N GLU A 117 15.88 1.39 0.26
CA GLU A 117 15.10 0.15 0.15
C GLU A 117 14.49 -0.26 1.49
N LYS A 118 15.21 -0.09 2.58
CA LYS A 118 14.70 -0.36 3.92
C LYS A 118 13.61 0.65 4.30
N MET A 119 13.83 1.91 3.96
CA MET A 119 12.86 2.96 4.24
C MET A 119 11.57 2.75 3.45
N ALA A 120 11.66 2.30 2.19
CA ALA A 120 10.48 2.02 1.37
C ALA A 120 9.63 0.90 2.00
N VAL A 121 10.26 -0.18 2.46
CA VAL A 121 9.56 -1.28 3.12
C VAL A 121 8.90 -0.79 4.42
N ARG A 122 9.61 0.00 5.20
CA ARG A 122 9.08 0.56 6.46
C ARG A 122 7.88 1.47 6.20
N THR A 123 7.96 2.32 5.17
CA THR A 123 6.87 3.22 4.80
C THR A 123 5.64 2.42 4.34
N ALA A 124 5.84 1.39 3.52
CA ALA A 124 4.75 0.53 3.09
C ALA A 124 4.11 -0.20 4.29
N ARG A 125 4.91 -0.69 5.24
CA ARG A 125 4.38 -1.33 6.46
C ARG A 125 3.57 -0.33 7.28
N HIS A 126 4.03 0.90 7.37
CA HIS A 126 3.30 1.94 8.10
C HIS A 126 1.91 2.19 7.48
N VAL A 127 1.85 2.29 6.15
CA VAL A 127 0.56 2.43 5.46
C VAL A 127 -0.33 1.21 5.73
N TYR A 128 0.23 0.01 5.61
CA TYR A 128 -0.50 -1.22 5.90
C TYR A 128 -1.13 -1.19 7.30
N LEU A 129 -0.35 -0.84 8.31
CA LEU A 129 -0.84 -0.81 9.69
C LEU A 129 -1.92 0.24 9.89
N TYR A 130 -1.76 1.42 9.31
CA TYR A 130 -2.76 2.48 9.41
C TYR A 130 -4.08 2.04 8.77
N VAL A 131 -4.01 1.55 7.54
CA VAL A 131 -5.20 1.16 6.78
C VAL A 131 -5.90 -0.02 7.47
N ARG A 132 -5.13 -1.01 7.93
CA ARG A 132 -5.66 -2.16 8.65
C ARG A 132 -6.38 -1.73 9.92
N THR A 133 -5.72 -0.93 10.75
CA THR A 133 -6.30 -0.46 12.01
C THR A 133 -7.61 0.29 11.75
N ARG A 134 -7.63 1.13 10.73
CA ARG A 134 -8.83 1.87 10.37
C ARG A 134 -9.96 0.94 9.92
N CYS A 135 -9.66 -0.02 9.06
CA CYS A 135 -10.66 -0.96 8.56
C CYS A 135 -11.22 -1.84 9.67
N VAL A 136 -10.39 -2.28 10.62
CA VAL A 136 -10.86 -3.03 11.80
C VAL A 136 -11.78 -2.17 12.65
N ARG A 137 -11.39 -0.94 12.91
CA ARG A 137 -12.19 -0.01 13.72
C ARG A 137 -13.53 0.31 13.09
N GLU A 138 -13.58 0.37 11.76
CA GLU A 138 -14.81 0.64 11.02
C GLU A 138 -15.65 -0.62 10.77
N GLY A 139 -15.22 -1.76 11.27
CA GLY A 139 -15.94 -3.02 11.09
C GLY A 139 -15.83 -3.62 9.69
N ARG A 140 -14.92 -3.13 8.87
CA ARG A 140 -14.72 -3.60 7.49
C ARG A 140 -13.79 -4.82 7.41
N LEU A 141 -13.04 -5.06 8.46
CA LEU A 141 -12.06 -6.13 8.54
C LEU A 141 -12.08 -6.68 9.96
N GLN A 142 -11.97 -7.99 10.11
CA GLN A 142 -11.88 -8.61 11.43
C GLN A 142 -10.47 -8.46 11.99
N ALA A 143 -10.39 -8.26 13.30
CA ALA A 143 -9.12 -8.07 14.00
C ALA A 143 -8.20 -9.30 13.94
#